data_6f60a01e9e01c60a0d9cd4cf4a5ed8a1
#
_entry.id   6f60a01e9e01c60a0d9cd4cf4a5ed8a1
#
_cell.length_a   1.000
_cell.length_b   1.000
_cell.length_c   1.000
_cell.angle_alpha   90.00
_cell.angle_beta   90.00
_cell.angle_gamma   90.00
#
_symmetry.space_group_name_H-M   'P 1'
#
loop_
_entity.id
_entity.type
_entity.pdbx_description
1 polymer ?
#
loop_
_entity_poly.entity_id
_entity_poly.type
_entity_poly.pdbx_seq_one_letter_code
_entity_poly.pdbx_strand_id
1 'polypeptide(L)'
;GMDNKIMYGEDIAPDEKNDIIQDLTYVMILKNFGKSMKIEKPINYDPSEFYCSTSSINCPESDKALWSPDQMMNYGKLPNDKIMINWPIYGNDYYSNLLEMNEDQRKVVFKKAKEKSMRYLYYIQNELGFDNYSISDEEYDTKDNFPLIPYYREARRISGITTFSLNYIKKPYDQVNPLYRTGILVGDYPV
;
A
#
# COMPACT_ATOMS: atom_id res chain seq x y z
N GLY A 1 -24.93 24.62 8.92
CA GLY A 1 -23.97 23.54 8.93
C GLY A 1 -24.62 22.30 9.50
N MET A 2 -24.55 21.20 8.81
CA MET A 2 -24.98 19.93 9.41
C MET A 2 -23.94 19.52 10.45
N ASP A 3 -24.38 19.20 11.67
CA ASP A 3 -23.57 18.60 12.72
C ASP A 3 -23.26 17.13 12.35
N ASN A 4 -22.55 16.96 11.25
CA ASN A 4 -22.19 15.64 10.79
C ASN A 4 -20.90 15.19 11.49
N LYS A 5 -21.00 14.15 12.27
CA LYS A 5 -19.84 13.48 12.86
C LYS A 5 -18.93 12.98 11.74
N ILE A 6 -17.69 13.46 11.71
CA ILE A 6 -16.69 13.01 10.76
C ILE A 6 -15.92 11.85 11.38
N MET A 7 -15.84 10.76 10.65
CA MET A 7 -15.21 9.51 11.05
C MET A 7 -14.00 9.20 10.15
N TYR A 8 -13.09 8.40 10.63
CA TYR A 8 -12.05 7.71 9.85
C TYR A 8 -11.54 6.48 10.61
N GLY A 9 -10.76 5.67 9.95
CA GLY A 9 -10.23 4.41 10.48
C GLY A 9 -11.08 3.21 10.06
N GLU A 10 -10.60 2.02 10.32
CA GLU A 10 -11.25 0.77 9.92
C GLU A 10 -12.63 0.57 10.54
N ASP A 11 -13.48 -0.14 9.83
CA ASP A 11 -14.89 -0.36 10.16
C ASP A 11 -15.12 -1.41 11.28
N ILE A 12 -14.11 -1.70 12.09
CA ILE A 12 -14.27 -2.48 13.33
C ILE A 12 -14.90 -1.66 14.46
N ALA A 13 -14.75 -0.33 14.41
CA ALA A 13 -15.42 0.60 15.30
C ALA A 13 -16.04 1.75 14.46
N PRO A 14 -17.11 1.47 13.69
CA PRO A 14 -17.62 2.37 12.66
C PRO A 14 -18.16 3.71 13.19
N ASP A 15 -18.50 3.78 14.46
CA ASP A 15 -19.07 4.98 15.10
C ASP A 15 -18.02 5.85 15.80
N GLU A 16 -16.75 5.48 15.72
CA GLU A 16 -15.64 6.17 16.35
C GLU A 16 -14.47 6.36 15.38
N LYS A 17 -13.69 7.43 15.62
CA LYS A 17 -12.38 7.58 14.98
C LYS A 17 -11.42 6.60 15.59
N ASN A 18 -10.60 5.95 14.77
CA ASN A 18 -9.49 5.11 15.23
C ASN A 18 -8.30 5.27 14.29
N ASP A 19 -7.12 4.82 14.75
CA ASP A 19 -5.87 4.92 14.00
C ASP A 19 -5.55 3.64 13.20
N ILE A 20 -6.51 2.72 13.09
CA ILE A 20 -6.40 1.56 12.20
C ILE A 20 -6.79 2.03 10.81
N ILE A 21 -5.83 2.54 10.08
CA ILE A 21 -6.00 3.14 8.76
C ILE A 21 -5.15 2.43 7.72
N GLN A 22 -5.51 2.62 6.47
CA GLN A 22 -4.74 2.08 5.36
C GLN A 22 -3.37 2.75 5.25
N ASP A 23 -2.36 1.95 4.95
CA ASP A 23 -1.04 2.44 4.62
C ASP A 23 -1.05 3.29 3.35
N LEU A 24 -0.10 4.18 3.25
CA LEU A 24 0.18 4.89 2.01
C LEU A 24 1.34 4.22 1.28
N THR A 25 1.31 4.28 -0.06
CA THR A 25 2.39 3.72 -0.87
C THR A 25 2.82 4.71 -1.94
N TYR A 26 4.11 5.05 -1.97
CA TYR A 26 4.67 5.62 -3.18
C TYR A 26 4.94 4.51 -4.18
N VAL A 27 3.96 4.32 -5.06
CA VAL A 27 4.00 3.31 -6.11
C VAL A 27 5.19 3.56 -7.02
N MET A 28 5.99 2.53 -7.27
CA MET A 28 7.07 2.57 -8.25
C MET A 28 6.62 1.87 -9.53
N ILE A 29 6.86 2.49 -10.67
CA ILE A 29 6.81 1.82 -11.95
C ILE A 29 8.24 1.47 -12.35
N LEU A 30 8.55 0.20 -12.37
CA LEU A 30 9.86 -0.31 -12.78
C LEU A 30 9.83 -0.69 -14.26
N LYS A 31 10.94 -0.44 -14.96
CA LYS A 31 11.15 -0.84 -16.34
C LYS A 31 12.34 -1.80 -16.41
N ASN A 32 12.23 -2.79 -17.26
CA ASN A 32 13.37 -3.66 -17.60
C ASN A 32 14.30 -2.95 -18.60
N PHE A 33 15.52 -2.71 -18.20
CA PHE A 33 16.54 -2.07 -19.04
C PHE A 33 17.41 -3.07 -19.83
N GLY A 34 17.23 -4.37 -19.62
CA GLY A 34 18.02 -5.42 -20.27
C GLY A 34 19.49 -5.48 -19.81
N LYS A 35 19.87 -4.68 -18.83
CA LYS A 35 21.21 -4.61 -18.22
C LYS A 35 21.08 -4.24 -16.75
N SER A 36 22.12 -4.48 -15.96
CA SER A 36 22.12 -4.09 -14.55
C SER A 36 21.97 -2.57 -14.39
N MET A 37 21.01 -2.17 -13.58
CA MET A 37 20.62 -0.78 -13.27
C MET A 37 20.57 -0.55 -11.75
N LYS A 38 21.48 -1.17 -11.01
CA LYS A 38 21.52 -1.06 -9.55
C LYS A 38 21.65 0.39 -9.10
N ILE A 39 20.79 0.76 -8.18
CA ILE A 39 20.89 2.07 -7.51
C ILE A 39 21.97 2.03 -6.43
N GLU A 40 22.44 3.19 -6.02
CA GLU A 40 23.31 3.32 -4.84
C GLU A 40 22.56 2.86 -3.58
N LYS A 41 23.31 2.30 -2.63
CA LYS A 41 22.74 1.84 -1.36
C LYS A 41 22.10 3.00 -0.61
N PRO A 42 20.78 2.96 -0.35
CA PRO A 42 20.11 4.02 0.38
C PRO A 42 20.62 4.14 1.84
N ILE A 43 20.59 5.36 2.36
CA ILE A 43 20.88 5.62 3.77
C ILE A 43 19.88 4.85 4.64
N ASN A 44 20.36 4.27 5.73
CA ASN A 44 19.58 3.47 6.68
C ASN A 44 18.92 2.22 6.05
N TYR A 45 19.53 1.67 4.99
CA TYR A 45 19.08 0.40 4.45
C TYR A 45 19.37 -0.75 5.39
N ASP A 46 18.31 -1.46 5.77
CA ASP A 46 18.34 -2.70 6.51
C ASP A 46 17.51 -3.75 5.74
N PRO A 47 18.11 -4.84 5.24
CA PRO A 47 17.39 -5.87 4.50
C PRO A 47 16.33 -6.58 5.35
N SER A 48 16.48 -6.58 6.68
CA SER A 48 15.51 -7.22 7.58
C SER A 48 14.14 -6.59 7.53
N GLU A 49 14.04 -5.30 7.12
CA GLU A 49 12.79 -4.59 6.88
C GLU A 49 11.91 -5.31 5.83
N PHE A 50 12.54 -6.09 4.93
CA PHE A 50 11.90 -6.66 3.75
C PHE A 50 11.95 -8.19 3.66
N TYR A 51 12.50 -8.89 4.63
CA TYR A 51 12.67 -10.36 4.57
C TYR A 51 11.37 -11.11 4.34
N CYS A 52 10.26 -10.61 4.85
CA CYS A 52 8.94 -11.22 4.68
C CYS A 52 8.11 -10.60 3.53
N SER A 53 8.70 -9.76 2.70
CA SER A 53 7.99 -9.21 1.53
C SER A 53 7.69 -10.27 0.47
N THR A 54 8.52 -11.31 0.42
CA THR A 54 8.33 -12.50 -0.41
C THR A 54 8.77 -13.73 0.37
N SER A 55 8.58 -14.92 -0.19
CA SER A 55 9.11 -16.15 0.40
C SER A 55 10.65 -16.08 0.46
N SER A 56 11.19 -16.07 1.65
CA SER A 56 12.62 -15.94 1.92
C SER A 56 13.00 -16.83 3.09
N ILE A 57 14.17 -17.44 3.02
CA ILE A 57 14.75 -18.23 4.14
C ILE A 57 15.00 -17.35 5.38
N ASN A 58 15.13 -16.06 5.19
CA ASN A 58 15.38 -15.09 6.26
C ASN A 58 14.10 -14.56 6.90
N CYS A 59 12.92 -14.89 6.36
CA CYS A 59 11.65 -14.47 6.97
C CYS A 59 11.38 -15.30 8.24
N PRO A 60 11.27 -14.66 9.42
CA PRO A 60 10.97 -15.37 10.67
C PRO A 60 9.52 -15.91 10.72
N GLU A 61 8.66 -15.45 9.84
CA GLU A 61 7.25 -15.84 9.72
C GLU A 61 7.07 -16.90 8.62
N SER A 62 7.91 -17.94 8.64
CA SER A 62 7.96 -19.01 7.63
C SER A 62 6.64 -19.76 7.44
N ASP A 63 5.73 -19.70 8.40
CA ASP A 63 4.43 -20.38 8.34
C ASP A 63 3.38 -19.64 7.50
N LYS A 64 3.67 -18.42 7.08
CA LYS A 64 2.80 -17.66 6.16
C LYS A 64 3.06 -18.10 4.72
N ALA A 65 1.98 -18.34 3.99
CA ALA A 65 2.04 -18.58 2.54
C ALA A 65 2.43 -17.29 1.82
N LEU A 66 3.73 -16.97 1.79
CA LEU A 66 4.25 -15.80 1.09
C LEU A 66 4.44 -16.13 -0.40
N TRP A 67 4.23 -15.12 -1.23
CA TRP A 67 4.48 -15.23 -2.65
C TRP A 67 5.98 -15.28 -2.94
N SER A 68 6.36 -16.02 -3.99
CA SER A 68 7.74 -15.98 -4.46
C SER A 68 8.09 -14.60 -5.05
N PRO A 69 9.38 -14.25 -5.15
CA PRO A 69 9.81 -13.03 -5.83
C PRO A 69 9.24 -12.89 -7.25
N ASP A 70 9.21 -13.98 -8.02
CA ASP A 70 8.67 -13.99 -9.37
C ASP A 70 7.15 -13.75 -9.38
N GLN A 71 6.42 -14.30 -8.42
CA GLN A 71 4.97 -14.04 -8.28
C GLN A 71 4.71 -12.57 -7.96
N MET A 72 5.49 -11.97 -7.06
CA MET A 72 5.39 -10.54 -6.73
C MET A 72 5.63 -9.67 -7.98
N MET A 73 6.69 -9.94 -8.73
CA MET A 73 7.00 -9.20 -9.96
C MET A 73 5.93 -9.39 -11.03
N ASN A 74 5.40 -10.60 -11.20
CA ASN A 74 4.32 -10.87 -12.15
C ASN A 74 2.99 -10.25 -11.77
N TYR A 75 2.70 -10.09 -10.48
CA TYR A 75 1.47 -9.45 -10.00
C TYR A 75 1.33 -8.01 -10.50
N GLY A 76 2.41 -7.26 -10.47
CA GLY A 76 2.43 -5.87 -10.92
C GLY A 76 2.70 -5.67 -12.42
N LYS A 77 2.68 -6.72 -13.23
CA LYS A 77 3.05 -6.65 -14.64
C LYS A 77 2.16 -5.70 -15.43
N LEU A 78 2.80 -4.79 -16.15
CA LEU A 78 2.20 -3.80 -17.04
C LEU A 78 2.68 -4.02 -18.48
N PRO A 79 2.04 -3.42 -19.50
CA PRO A 79 2.56 -3.40 -20.86
C PRO A 79 3.98 -2.81 -20.95
N ASN A 80 4.70 -3.11 -22.05
CA ASN A 80 6.02 -2.58 -22.37
C ASN A 80 7.11 -2.94 -21.33
N ASP A 81 7.09 -4.18 -20.84
CA ASP A 81 8.06 -4.71 -19.87
C ASP A 81 8.20 -3.87 -18.59
N LYS A 82 7.10 -3.24 -18.18
CA LYS A 82 7.00 -2.48 -16.94
C LYS A 82 6.32 -3.29 -15.85
N ILE A 83 6.64 -2.93 -14.62
CA ILE A 83 6.09 -3.56 -13.40
C ILE A 83 5.73 -2.49 -12.41
N MET A 84 4.51 -2.54 -11.90
CA MET A 84 4.05 -1.69 -10.79
C MET A 84 4.39 -2.35 -9.46
N ILE A 85 5.13 -1.67 -8.61
CA ILE A 85 5.38 -2.09 -7.23
C ILE A 85 4.50 -1.25 -6.30
N ASN A 86 3.43 -1.88 -5.85
CA ASN A 86 2.54 -1.47 -4.78
C ASN A 86 2.38 -2.67 -3.87
N TRP A 87 3.33 -2.87 -2.93
CA TRP A 87 3.45 -4.13 -2.22
C TRP A 87 3.23 -3.97 -0.72
N PRO A 88 2.03 -4.38 -0.21
CA PRO A 88 1.66 -4.17 1.19
C PRO A 88 2.32 -5.16 2.17
N ILE A 89 2.81 -6.30 1.67
CA ILE A 89 3.38 -7.35 2.52
C ILE A 89 4.85 -7.02 2.79
N TYR A 90 5.15 -6.32 3.89
CA TYR A 90 6.52 -5.92 4.27
C TYR A 90 7.32 -5.30 3.12
N GLY A 91 6.64 -4.61 2.20
CA GLY A 91 7.23 -3.97 1.03
C GLY A 91 7.37 -2.46 1.17
N ASN A 92 6.87 -1.73 0.17
CA ASN A 92 6.99 -0.28 0.11
C ASN A 92 5.83 0.50 0.73
N ASP A 93 4.89 -0.17 1.40
CA ASP A 93 3.84 0.48 2.17
C ASP A 93 4.40 1.20 3.39
N TYR A 94 3.84 2.35 3.68
CA TYR A 94 4.26 3.21 4.78
C TYR A 94 3.06 3.63 5.64
N TYR A 95 3.02 3.17 6.89
CA TYR A 95 1.95 3.53 7.82
C TYR A 95 2.10 4.98 8.28
N SER A 96 1.06 5.78 8.08
CA SER A 96 0.95 7.11 8.66
C SER A 96 -0.48 7.66 8.53
N ASN A 97 -1.02 8.20 9.62
CA ASN A 97 -2.30 8.88 9.58
C ASN A 97 -2.15 10.31 9.01
N LEU A 98 -2.44 10.47 7.73
CA LEU A 98 -2.36 11.77 7.05
C LEU A 98 -3.56 12.69 7.32
N LEU A 99 -4.66 12.16 7.88
CA LEU A 99 -5.94 12.85 7.90
C LEU A 99 -5.93 14.11 8.78
N GLU A 100 -5.19 14.05 9.88
CA GLU A 100 -5.06 15.17 10.83
C GLU A 100 -3.78 16.00 10.63
N MET A 101 -2.93 15.65 9.64
CA MET A 101 -1.68 16.33 9.36
C MET A 101 -1.89 17.59 8.52
N ASN A 102 -1.14 18.63 8.82
CA ASN A 102 -0.98 19.79 7.96
C ASN A 102 -0.05 19.48 6.76
N GLU A 103 0.08 20.43 5.85
CA GLU A 103 0.85 20.24 4.61
C GLU A 103 2.33 19.94 4.86
N ASP A 104 2.96 20.62 5.82
CA ASP A 104 4.40 20.42 6.07
C ASP A 104 4.66 19.07 6.74
N GLN A 105 3.78 18.64 7.63
CA GLN A 105 3.84 17.29 8.21
C GLN A 105 3.69 16.21 7.13
N ARG A 106 2.76 16.40 6.19
CA ARG A 106 2.58 15.48 5.05
C ARG A 106 3.81 15.40 4.16
N LYS A 107 4.47 16.54 3.87
CA LYS A 107 5.72 16.56 3.09
C LYS A 107 6.81 15.71 3.72
N VAL A 108 6.95 15.76 5.06
CA VAL A 108 7.90 14.92 5.79
C VAL A 108 7.57 13.44 5.66
N VAL A 109 6.30 13.08 5.80
CA VAL A 109 5.83 11.70 5.63
C VAL A 109 6.05 11.21 4.21
N PHE A 110 5.72 12.02 3.21
CA PHE A 110 5.91 11.68 1.80
C PHE A 110 7.37 11.41 1.45
N LYS A 111 8.27 12.23 1.99
CA LYS A 111 9.71 11.99 1.85
C LYS A 111 10.12 10.63 2.42
N LYS A 112 9.71 10.31 3.65
CA LYS A 112 10.01 9.04 4.31
C LYS A 112 9.44 7.83 3.55
N ALA A 113 8.23 7.97 3.02
CA ALA A 113 7.59 6.92 2.23
C ALA A 113 8.32 6.67 0.90
N LYS A 114 8.78 7.72 0.23
CA LYS A 114 9.66 7.59 -0.95
C LYS A 114 10.99 6.93 -0.62
N GLU A 115 11.61 7.32 0.50
CA GLU A 115 12.84 6.69 1.00
C GLU A 115 12.64 5.19 1.27
N LYS A 116 11.49 4.80 1.83
CA LYS A 116 11.15 3.38 2.01
C LYS A 116 11.03 2.66 0.66
N SER A 117 10.32 3.25 -0.31
CA SER A 117 10.22 2.67 -1.66
C SER A 117 11.60 2.51 -2.31
N MET A 118 12.52 3.47 -2.15
CA MET A 118 13.88 3.35 -2.65
C MET A 118 14.69 2.25 -1.96
N ARG A 119 14.53 2.06 -0.63
CA ARG A 119 15.15 0.93 0.08
C ARG A 119 14.59 -0.41 -0.41
N TYR A 120 13.28 -0.47 -0.69
CA TYR A 120 12.67 -1.66 -1.23
C TYR A 120 13.14 -1.96 -2.66
N LEU A 121 13.31 -0.94 -3.50
CA LEU A 121 13.93 -1.12 -4.83
C LEU A 121 15.36 -1.69 -4.73
N TYR A 122 16.15 -1.16 -3.80
CA TYR A 122 17.50 -1.69 -3.56
C TYR A 122 17.45 -3.17 -3.14
N TYR A 123 16.50 -3.55 -2.28
CA TYR A 123 16.27 -4.94 -1.88
C TYR A 123 15.89 -5.82 -3.08
N ILE A 124 14.95 -5.37 -3.91
CA ILE A 124 14.54 -6.08 -5.14
C ILE A 124 15.74 -6.33 -6.06
N GLN A 125 16.61 -5.34 -6.22
CA GLN A 125 17.77 -5.44 -7.10
C GLN A 125 18.90 -6.31 -6.55
N ASN A 126 19.16 -6.29 -5.26
CA ASN A 126 20.35 -6.88 -4.67
C ASN A 126 20.09 -8.20 -3.93
N GLU A 127 18.92 -8.35 -3.32
CA GLU A 127 18.58 -9.55 -2.55
C GLU A 127 17.66 -10.49 -3.35
N LEU A 128 16.75 -9.93 -4.17
CA LEU A 128 15.87 -10.75 -4.99
C LEU A 128 16.41 -11.00 -6.41
N GLY A 129 17.48 -10.31 -6.82
CA GLY A 129 18.19 -10.57 -8.06
C GLY A 129 17.61 -9.90 -9.32
N PHE A 130 16.66 -8.97 -9.19
CA PHE A 130 16.07 -8.23 -10.32
C PHE A 130 16.84 -6.93 -10.63
N ASP A 131 18.15 -7.01 -10.78
CA ASP A 131 19.03 -5.86 -10.95
C ASP A 131 18.89 -5.14 -12.31
N ASN A 132 18.24 -5.77 -13.27
CA ASN A 132 17.90 -5.21 -14.57
C ASN A 132 16.65 -4.31 -14.56
N TYR A 133 15.91 -4.27 -13.44
CA TYR A 133 14.77 -3.37 -13.24
C TYR A 133 15.18 -2.14 -12.44
N SER A 134 14.71 -0.98 -12.87
CA SER A 134 14.85 0.28 -12.13
C SER A 134 13.65 1.18 -12.40
N ILE A 135 13.55 2.31 -11.69
CA ILE A 135 12.41 3.24 -11.87
C ILE A 135 12.35 3.70 -13.34
N SER A 136 11.15 3.59 -13.92
CA SER A 136 10.88 4.10 -15.25
C SER A 136 10.91 5.64 -15.25
N ASP A 137 11.54 6.21 -16.22
CA ASP A 137 11.61 7.67 -16.48
C ASP A 137 10.53 8.15 -17.46
N GLU A 138 9.61 7.27 -17.83
CA GLU A 138 8.58 7.53 -18.85
C GLU A 138 7.17 7.72 -18.27
N GLU A 139 6.97 7.45 -16.95
CA GLU A 139 5.61 7.39 -16.38
C GLU A 139 5.17 8.67 -15.71
N TYR A 140 6.08 9.37 -15.04
CA TYR A 140 5.75 10.56 -14.27
C TYR A 140 6.68 11.72 -14.65
N ASP A 141 6.08 12.84 -15.01
CA ASP A 141 6.82 14.08 -15.26
C ASP A 141 7.22 14.75 -13.93
N THR A 142 8.06 14.05 -13.18
CA THR A 142 8.61 14.49 -11.89
C THR A 142 10.12 14.24 -11.86
N LYS A 143 10.85 15.05 -11.10
CA LYS A 143 12.33 14.95 -11.03
C LYS A 143 12.85 13.61 -10.50
N ASP A 144 12.04 12.93 -9.70
CA ASP A 144 12.40 11.68 -9.03
C ASP A 144 11.66 10.47 -9.62
N ASN A 145 10.89 10.67 -10.69
CA ASN A 145 10.09 9.64 -11.37
C ASN A 145 9.10 8.92 -10.45
N PHE A 146 8.69 9.56 -9.35
CA PHE A 146 7.58 9.13 -8.51
C PHE A 146 6.31 9.92 -8.84
N PRO A 147 5.12 9.37 -8.54
CA PRO A 147 3.88 10.15 -8.64
C PRO A 147 3.93 11.37 -7.71
N LEU A 148 3.18 12.42 -8.04
CA LEU A 148 3.11 13.64 -7.22
C LEU A 148 2.58 13.37 -5.81
N ILE A 149 1.62 12.43 -5.70
CA ILE A 149 1.01 12.01 -4.43
C ILE A 149 1.11 10.49 -4.30
N PRO A 150 1.20 9.96 -3.07
CA PRO A 150 1.17 8.52 -2.86
C PRO A 150 -0.21 7.93 -3.16
N TYR A 151 -0.27 6.64 -3.41
CA TYR A 151 -1.51 5.89 -3.29
C TYR A 151 -1.94 5.88 -1.82
N TYR A 152 -3.11 6.42 -1.55
CA TYR A 152 -3.67 6.50 -0.21
C TYR A 152 -5.19 6.58 -0.32
N ARG A 153 -5.89 5.60 0.20
CA ARG A 153 -7.34 5.52 0.09
C ARG A 153 -8.11 5.79 1.38
N GLU A 154 -7.41 6.00 2.49
CA GLU A 154 -8.07 6.44 3.71
C GLU A 154 -8.61 7.86 3.55
N ALA A 155 -9.82 8.09 3.97
CA ALA A 155 -10.49 9.37 3.88
C ALA A 155 -11.36 9.64 5.10
N ARG A 156 -11.63 10.92 5.32
CA ARG A 156 -12.70 11.30 6.26
C ARG A 156 -14.04 10.96 5.64
N ARG A 157 -14.88 10.28 6.41
CA ARG A 157 -16.23 9.94 6.02
C ARG A 157 -17.24 10.59 6.94
N ILE A 158 -18.41 10.91 6.42
CA ILE A 158 -19.54 11.43 7.17
C ILE A 158 -20.26 10.23 7.81
N SER A 159 -20.62 10.35 9.09
CA SER A 159 -21.49 9.37 9.74
C SER A 159 -22.84 9.33 9.02
N GLY A 160 -23.15 8.20 8.41
CA GLY A 160 -24.41 7.97 7.71
C GLY A 160 -25.55 7.55 8.66
N ILE A 161 -26.75 7.43 8.12
CA ILE A 161 -27.89 6.83 8.83
C ILE A 161 -27.61 5.35 9.12
N THR A 162 -26.87 4.70 8.24
CA THR A 162 -26.41 3.31 8.38
C THR A 162 -24.95 3.23 7.96
N THR A 163 -24.15 2.53 8.75
CA THR A 163 -22.75 2.21 8.41
C THR A 163 -22.67 0.75 8.06
N PHE A 164 -22.19 0.47 6.85
CA PHE A 164 -21.87 -0.89 6.43
C PHE A 164 -20.49 -1.26 6.97
N SER A 165 -20.40 -2.24 7.83
CA SER A 165 -19.17 -2.69 8.49
C SER A 165 -18.79 -4.11 8.06
N LEU A 166 -17.57 -4.52 8.40
CA LEU A 166 -17.07 -5.87 8.16
C LEU A 166 -17.99 -6.97 8.73
N ASN A 167 -18.73 -6.67 9.81
CA ASN A 167 -19.66 -7.62 10.41
C ASN A 167 -20.78 -8.03 9.46
N TYR A 168 -21.22 -7.13 8.57
CA TYR A 168 -22.23 -7.46 7.56
C TYR A 168 -21.71 -8.44 6.51
N ILE A 169 -20.40 -8.49 6.29
CA ILE A 169 -19.76 -9.45 5.38
C ILE A 169 -19.52 -10.79 6.09
N LYS A 170 -18.91 -10.76 7.27
CA LYS A 170 -18.54 -11.98 8.02
C LYS A 170 -19.71 -12.72 8.63
N LYS A 171 -20.72 -11.97 9.09
CA LYS A 171 -21.89 -12.51 9.81
C LYS A 171 -23.18 -11.84 9.35
N PRO A 172 -23.56 -11.98 8.08
CA PRO A 172 -24.67 -11.21 7.49
C PRO A 172 -26.03 -11.54 8.15
N TYR A 173 -26.17 -12.74 8.72
CA TYR A 173 -27.42 -13.21 9.33
C TYR A 173 -27.50 -12.96 10.84
N ASP A 174 -26.39 -12.56 11.47
CA ASP A 174 -26.32 -12.35 12.93
C ASP A 174 -26.51 -10.86 13.31
N GLN A 175 -26.91 -10.03 12.35
CA GLN A 175 -27.07 -8.59 12.59
C GLN A 175 -28.39 -8.29 13.28
N VAL A 176 -28.36 -7.44 14.34
CA VAL A 176 -29.56 -7.01 15.09
C VAL A 176 -30.48 -6.16 14.22
N ASN A 177 -29.88 -5.35 13.33
CA ASN A 177 -30.65 -4.50 12.41
C ASN A 177 -30.70 -5.16 11.03
N PRO A 178 -31.84 -5.03 10.32
CA PRO A 178 -31.94 -5.58 8.96
C PRO A 178 -30.93 -4.89 8.05
N LEU A 179 -30.35 -5.68 7.12
CA LEU A 179 -29.52 -5.15 6.03
C LEU A 179 -30.32 -4.16 5.20
N TYR A 180 -29.82 -2.93 5.09
CA TYR A 180 -30.38 -1.96 4.16
C TYR A 180 -30.05 -2.42 2.74
N ARG A 181 -31.08 -2.76 1.97
CA ARG A 181 -30.95 -3.17 0.56
C ARG A 181 -30.88 -1.92 -0.32
N THR A 182 -29.80 -1.16 -0.18
CA THR A 182 -29.57 0.07 -0.95
C THR A 182 -28.52 -0.09 -2.06
N GLY A 183 -27.91 -1.28 -2.16
CA GLY A 183 -26.93 -1.57 -3.17
C GLY A 183 -27.58 -1.78 -4.55
N ILE A 184 -27.00 -1.13 -5.55
CA ILE A 184 -27.36 -1.30 -6.98
C ILE A 184 -26.37 -2.19 -7.74
N LEU A 185 -25.29 -2.59 -7.08
CA LEU A 185 -24.22 -3.43 -7.64
C LEU A 185 -23.81 -4.47 -6.59
N VAL A 186 -23.33 -5.61 -7.10
CA VAL A 186 -22.65 -6.64 -6.30
C VAL A 186 -21.15 -6.39 -6.44
N GLY A 187 -20.46 -6.25 -5.31
CA GLY A 187 -19.00 -6.22 -5.25
C GLY A 187 -18.48 -7.46 -4.54
N ASP A 188 -17.36 -7.98 -5.00
CA ASP A 188 -16.64 -9.08 -4.38
C ASP A 188 -15.16 -8.72 -4.24
N TYR A 189 -14.63 -8.90 -3.04
CA TYR A 189 -13.22 -8.67 -2.74
C TYR A 189 -12.79 -9.60 -1.59
N PRO A 190 -11.66 -10.30 -1.70
CA PRO A 190 -11.12 -11.09 -0.60
C PRO A 190 -10.78 -10.19 0.60
N VAL A 191 -11.24 -10.56 1.78
CA VAL A 191 -11.04 -9.85 3.05
C VAL A 191 -10.14 -10.68 3.96
#